data_0a587c0340e76a4a20e2a111c177c513
#
_entry.id   0a587c0340e76a4a20e2a111c177c513
#
_cell.length_a   1.000
_cell.length_b   1.000
_cell.length_c   1.000
_cell.angle_alpha   90.00
_cell.angle_beta   90.00
_cell.angle_gamma   90.00
#
_symmetry.space_group_name_H-M   'P 1'
#
loop_
_entity.id
_entity.type
_entity.pdbx_description
1 polymer ?
#
loop_
_entity_poly.entity_id
_entity_poly.type
_entity_poly.pdbx_seq_one_letter_code
_entity_poly.pdbx_strand_id
1 'polypeptide(L)'
;ELMKILITGASGFIGSFIVEEALKRGFETWAAVRKSSSKKYLQDERIRFIELDFSSQEKLEQQLKDCHFDYVVHAAGATKCLHQEDFFRINTEGTKRLVNALLTLQMPLKRFVYISSLSIMGAIREQQPYEEIRETDEAKPNTAYGKSKLEAEEFLSTLSSPFPYIILRPTGVYGPRERDYFMQIQSIKNHI
;
A
#
# COMPACT_ATOMS: atom_id res chain seq x y z
N GLU A 1 -26.80 -1.87 -5.27
CA GLU A 1 -25.53 -2.39 -5.84
C GLU A 1 -24.48 -2.50 -4.75
N LEU A 2 -23.66 -3.57 -4.76
CA LEU A 2 -22.54 -3.73 -3.84
C LEU A 2 -21.45 -2.73 -4.20
N MET A 3 -20.89 -2.08 -3.19
CA MET A 3 -19.68 -1.25 -3.36
C MET A 3 -18.49 -2.11 -3.75
N LYS A 4 -17.73 -1.67 -4.75
CA LYS A 4 -16.56 -2.39 -5.28
C LYS A 4 -15.28 -1.82 -4.74
N ILE A 5 -14.43 -2.68 -4.21
CA ILE A 5 -13.13 -2.31 -3.67
C ILE A 5 -11.99 -3.07 -4.36
N LEU A 6 -10.98 -2.34 -4.79
CA LEU A 6 -9.72 -2.88 -5.28
C LEU A 6 -8.65 -2.78 -4.20
N ILE A 7 -7.98 -3.88 -3.91
CA ILE A 7 -6.88 -3.93 -2.95
C ILE A 7 -5.62 -4.36 -3.68
N THR A 8 -4.63 -3.49 -3.76
CA THR A 8 -3.30 -3.81 -4.27
C THR A 8 -2.41 -4.33 -3.14
N GLY A 9 -1.40 -5.12 -3.47
CA GLY A 9 -0.61 -5.79 -2.44
C GLY A 9 -1.41 -6.83 -1.65
N ALA A 10 -2.49 -7.33 -2.25
CA ALA A 10 -3.46 -8.22 -1.61
C ALA A 10 -2.86 -9.55 -1.12
N SER A 11 -1.81 -10.05 -1.77
CA SER A 11 -1.13 -11.28 -1.36
C SER A 11 -0.17 -11.11 -0.18
N GLY A 12 0.09 -9.87 0.23
CA GLY A 12 0.97 -9.54 1.35
C GLY A 12 0.28 -9.63 2.71
N PHE A 13 1.05 -9.34 3.77
CA PHE A 13 0.56 -9.39 5.15
C PHE A 13 -0.64 -8.43 5.36
N ILE A 14 -0.42 -7.13 5.25
CA ILE A 14 -1.48 -6.13 5.48
C ILE A 14 -2.58 -6.26 4.43
N GLY A 15 -2.22 -6.40 3.15
CA GLY A 15 -3.20 -6.49 2.06
C GLY A 15 -4.15 -7.66 2.20
N SER A 16 -3.68 -8.83 2.63
CA SER A 16 -4.52 -10.01 2.82
C SER A 16 -5.55 -9.85 3.95
N PHE A 17 -5.18 -9.16 5.04
CA PHE A 17 -6.14 -8.83 6.10
C PHE A 17 -7.16 -7.78 5.65
N ILE A 18 -6.76 -6.83 4.82
CA ILE A 18 -7.69 -5.84 4.25
C ILE A 18 -8.70 -6.55 3.34
N VAL A 19 -8.27 -7.54 2.55
CA VAL A 19 -9.17 -8.39 1.73
C VAL A 19 -10.19 -9.09 2.61
N GLU A 20 -9.77 -9.73 3.69
CA GLU A 20 -10.69 -10.41 4.62
C GLU A 20 -11.70 -9.45 5.23
N GLU A 21 -11.26 -8.28 5.67
CA GLU A 21 -12.14 -7.28 6.26
C GLU A 21 -13.13 -6.70 5.23
N ALA A 22 -12.69 -6.49 3.99
CA ALA A 22 -13.57 -6.04 2.91
C ALA A 22 -14.69 -7.05 2.61
N LEU A 23 -14.35 -8.35 2.54
CA LEU A 23 -15.33 -9.42 2.38
C LEU A 23 -16.33 -9.46 3.55
N LYS A 24 -15.83 -9.35 4.76
CA LYS A 24 -16.64 -9.34 5.98
C LYS A 24 -17.63 -8.17 6.01
N ARG A 25 -17.23 -7.03 5.47
CA ARG A 25 -18.09 -5.84 5.34
C ARG A 25 -19.03 -5.87 4.14
N GLY A 26 -19.00 -6.92 3.33
CA GLY A 26 -19.91 -7.11 2.21
C GLY A 26 -19.53 -6.35 0.94
N PHE A 27 -18.26 -5.97 0.78
CA PHE A 27 -17.79 -5.40 -0.47
C PHE A 27 -17.65 -6.48 -1.58
N GLU A 28 -17.92 -6.10 -2.81
CA GLU A 28 -17.39 -6.84 -3.96
C GLU A 28 -15.89 -6.60 -4.01
N THR A 29 -15.11 -7.61 -3.60
CA THR A 29 -13.70 -7.48 -3.27
C THR A 29 -12.80 -8.00 -4.37
N TRP A 30 -11.95 -7.12 -4.89
CA TRP A 30 -10.99 -7.41 -5.94
C TRP A 30 -9.57 -7.35 -5.39
N ALA A 31 -8.84 -8.44 -5.54
CA ALA A 31 -7.44 -8.55 -5.15
C ALA A 31 -6.55 -8.39 -6.38
N ALA A 32 -5.74 -7.34 -6.39
CA ALA A 32 -4.70 -7.16 -7.40
C ALA A 32 -3.50 -8.04 -7.07
N VAL A 33 -3.14 -8.89 -8.00
CA VAL A 33 -2.04 -9.86 -7.88
C VAL A 33 -1.15 -9.82 -9.12
N ARG A 34 0.07 -10.32 -9.01
CA ARG A 34 0.95 -10.65 -10.14
C ARG A 34 0.82 -12.14 -10.44
N LYS A 35 1.20 -12.56 -11.65
CA LYS A 35 1.24 -14.00 -12.03
C LYS A 35 1.98 -14.87 -11.01
N SER A 36 3.08 -14.35 -10.45
CA SER A 36 3.90 -15.04 -9.47
C SER A 36 3.42 -14.91 -8.03
N SER A 37 2.33 -14.19 -7.77
CA SER A 37 1.84 -13.97 -6.40
C SER A 37 1.30 -15.25 -5.79
N SER A 38 1.71 -15.53 -4.55
CA SER A 38 1.09 -16.59 -3.76
C SER A 38 -0.33 -16.18 -3.37
N LYS A 39 -1.28 -17.07 -3.57
CA LYS A 39 -2.67 -16.90 -3.13
C LYS A 39 -2.97 -17.61 -1.81
N LYS A 40 -1.93 -17.94 -1.03
CA LYS A 40 -2.06 -18.72 0.22
C LYS A 40 -3.09 -18.13 1.18
N TYR A 41 -3.18 -16.81 1.28
CA TYR A 41 -4.10 -16.08 2.15
C TYR A 41 -5.34 -15.55 1.42
N LEU A 42 -5.54 -15.92 0.16
CA LEU A 42 -6.60 -15.44 -0.70
C LEU A 42 -7.44 -16.63 -1.22
N GLN A 43 -7.94 -17.45 -0.29
CA GLN A 43 -8.65 -18.70 -0.61
C GLN A 43 -10.17 -18.58 -0.61
N ASP A 44 -10.71 -17.44 -0.16
CA ASP A 44 -12.16 -17.23 -0.15
C ASP A 44 -12.68 -17.12 -1.59
N GLU A 45 -13.68 -17.90 -1.93
CA GLU A 45 -14.23 -17.99 -3.29
C GLU A 45 -14.91 -16.68 -3.76
N ARG A 46 -15.23 -15.79 -2.83
CA ARG A 46 -15.82 -14.48 -3.15
C ARG A 46 -14.79 -13.48 -3.67
N ILE A 47 -13.50 -13.76 -3.53
CA ILE A 47 -12.43 -12.89 -4.01
C ILE A 47 -12.39 -12.92 -5.53
N ARG A 48 -12.46 -11.74 -6.14
CA ARG A 48 -12.20 -11.56 -7.56
C ARG A 48 -10.75 -11.16 -7.74
N PHE A 49 -10.08 -11.71 -8.75
CA PHE A 49 -8.68 -11.43 -9.02
C PHE A 49 -8.53 -10.56 -10.25
N ILE A 50 -7.59 -9.63 -10.18
CA ILE A 50 -7.14 -8.84 -11.32
C ILE A 50 -5.61 -8.82 -11.33
N GLU A 51 -5.01 -9.00 -12.52
CA GLU A 51 -3.58 -8.84 -12.69
C GLU A 51 -3.26 -7.38 -13.02
N LEU A 52 -2.39 -6.76 -12.24
CA LEU A 52 -1.93 -5.39 -12.48
C LEU A 52 -0.41 -5.36 -12.62
N ASP A 53 0.06 -4.67 -13.65
CA ASP A 53 1.47 -4.44 -13.93
C ASP A 53 1.84 -2.96 -13.69
N PHE A 54 2.43 -2.70 -12.53
CA PHE A 54 2.82 -1.35 -12.10
C PHE A 54 4.06 -0.80 -12.84
N SER A 55 4.67 -1.56 -13.73
CA SER A 55 5.84 -1.11 -14.49
C SER A 55 5.50 -0.13 -15.62
N SER A 56 4.22 -0.04 -16.01
CA SER A 56 3.75 0.81 -17.09
C SER A 56 2.37 1.36 -16.80
N GLN A 57 2.20 2.67 -16.98
CA GLN A 57 0.90 3.33 -16.84
C GLN A 57 -0.07 2.83 -17.90
N GLU A 58 0.37 2.68 -19.14
CA GLU A 58 -0.46 2.20 -20.26
C GLU A 58 -1.00 0.79 -20.01
N LYS A 59 -0.18 -0.09 -19.42
CA LYS A 59 -0.64 -1.43 -19.05
C LYS A 59 -1.70 -1.36 -17.95
N LEU A 60 -1.51 -0.52 -16.93
CA LEU A 60 -2.52 -0.32 -15.89
C LEU A 60 -3.83 0.22 -16.46
N GLU A 61 -3.76 1.19 -17.37
CA GLU A 61 -4.94 1.72 -18.06
C GLU A 61 -5.67 0.62 -18.85
N GLN A 62 -4.95 -0.21 -19.59
CA GLN A 62 -5.52 -1.35 -20.32
C GLN A 62 -6.20 -2.36 -19.40
N GLN A 63 -5.56 -2.66 -18.26
CA GLN A 63 -6.06 -3.63 -17.28
C GLN A 63 -7.28 -3.12 -16.49
N LEU A 64 -7.40 -1.81 -16.33
CA LEU A 64 -8.44 -1.16 -15.53
C LEU A 64 -9.57 -0.54 -16.35
N LYS A 65 -9.43 -0.41 -17.68
CA LYS A 65 -10.35 0.35 -18.53
C LYS A 65 -11.83 -0.07 -18.44
N ASP A 66 -12.09 -1.34 -18.22
CA ASP A 66 -13.45 -1.90 -18.14
C ASP A 66 -13.90 -2.12 -16.67
N CYS A 67 -13.13 -1.60 -15.72
CA CYS A 67 -13.41 -1.71 -14.30
C CYS A 67 -14.07 -0.45 -13.76
N HIS A 68 -14.94 -0.64 -12.77
CA HIS A 68 -15.48 0.44 -11.95
C HIS A 68 -15.28 0.10 -10.49
N PHE A 69 -14.46 0.89 -9.79
CA PHE A 69 -14.24 0.74 -8.36
C PHE A 69 -14.74 1.97 -7.61
N ASP A 70 -15.41 1.75 -6.50
CA ASP A 70 -15.78 2.81 -5.55
C ASP A 70 -14.60 3.17 -4.65
N TYR A 71 -13.78 2.16 -4.30
CA TYR A 71 -12.65 2.28 -3.39
C TYR A 71 -11.43 1.59 -3.95
N VAL A 72 -10.26 2.20 -3.72
CA VAL A 72 -8.96 1.57 -3.94
C VAL A 72 -8.16 1.67 -2.64
N VAL A 73 -7.66 0.54 -2.15
CA VAL A 73 -6.66 0.50 -1.08
C VAL A 73 -5.33 0.07 -1.68
N HIS A 74 -4.40 1.00 -1.74
CA HIS A 74 -3.09 0.77 -2.33
C HIS A 74 -2.10 0.38 -1.22
N ALA A 75 -1.99 -0.93 -0.99
CA ALA A 75 -1.08 -1.54 -0.03
C ALA A 75 0.12 -2.24 -0.71
N ALA A 76 0.20 -2.21 -2.05
CA ALA A 76 1.36 -2.69 -2.77
C ALA A 76 2.58 -1.81 -2.49
N GLY A 77 3.70 -2.46 -2.23
CA GLY A 77 4.96 -1.77 -1.97
C GLY A 77 6.05 -2.77 -1.58
N ALA A 78 7.28 -2.30 -1.56
CA ALA A 78 8.43 -3.05 -1.10
C ALA A 78 8.91 -2.48 0.23
N THR A 79 9.10 -3.34 1.21
CA THR A 79 9.68 -3.02 2.52
C THR A 79 11.15 -3.43 2.60
N LYS A 80 11.59 -4.29 1.67
CA LYS A 80 12.96 -4.78 1.52
C LYS A 80 13.35 -4.81 0.06
N CYS A 81 14.49 -4.25 -0.26
CA CYS A 81 15.08 -4.26 -1.60
C CYS A 81 16.60 -4.49 -1.50
N LEU A 82 17.17 -5.15 -2.50
CA LEU A 82 18.63 -5.30 -2.62
C LEU A 82 19.30 -3.97 -2.97
N HIS A 83 18.65 -3.18 -3.81
CA HIS A 83 19.14 -1.87 -4.25
C HIS A 83 18.19 -0.77 -3.79
N GLN A 84 18.75 0.36 -3.38
CA GLN A 84 17.96 1.49 -2.87
C GLN A 84 17.01 2.07 -3.94
N GLU A 85 17.42 2.08 -5.19
CA GLU A 85 16.63 2.56 -6.32
C GLU A 85 15.32 1.78 -6.49
N ASP A 86 15.30 0.51 -6.11
CA ASP A 86 14.10 -0.33 -6.22
C ASP A 86 12.97 0.13 -5.30
N PHE A 87 13.30 0.73 -4.15
CA PHE A 87 12.27 1.34 -3.30
C PHE A 87 11.52 2.46 -4.04
N PHE A 88 12.25 3.32 -4.74
CA PHE A 88 11.64 4.43 -5.48
C PHE A 88 10.88 3.94 -6.70
N ARG A 89 11.43 2.97 -7.43
CA ARG A 89 10.76 2.36 -8.58
C ARG A 89 9.43 1.71 -8.20
N ILE A 90 9.39 1.01 -7.07
CA ILE A 90 8.21 0.25 -6.62
C ILE A 90 7.26 1.16 -5.85
N ASN A 91 7.74 1.84 -4.81
CA ASN A 91 6.87 2.58 -3.90
C ASN A 91 6.46 3.94 -4.46
N THR A 92 7.37 4.66 -5.11
CA THR A 92 7.10 5.99 -5.65
C THR A 92 6.51 5.91 -7.06
N GLU A 93 7.27 5.39 -8.01
CA GLU A 93 6.84 5.38 -9.42
C GLU A 93 5.66 4.44 -9.65
N GLY A 94 5.60 3.29 -8.98
CA GLY A 94 4.44 2.39 -9.05
C GLY A 94 3.15 3.07 -8.58
N THR A 95 3.22 3.82 -7.49
CA THR A 95 2.07 4.58 -6.97
C THR A 95 1.65 5.70 -7.93
N LYS A 96 2.61 6.45 -8.47
CA LYS A 96 2.34 7.50 -9.47
C LYS A 96 1.63 6.94 -10.70
N ARG A 97 2.11 5.82 -11.23
CA ARG A 97 1.51 5.17 -12.40
C ARG A 97 0.08 4.72 -12.14
N LEU A 98 -0.18 4.13 -10.98
CA LEU A 98 -1.55 3.72 -10.61
C LEU A 98 -2.48 4.92 -10.52
N VAL A 99 -2.09 5.96 -9.80
CA VAL A 99 -2.91 7.17 -9.62
C VAL A 99 -3.17 7.85 -10.96
N ASN A 100 -2.12 7.99 -11.79
CA ASN A 100 -2.26 8.58 -13.12
C ASN A 100 -3.18 7.75 -14.03
N ALA A 101 -3.11 6.41 -13.98
CA ALA A 101 -4.02 5.54 -14.73
C ALA A 101 -5.47 5.73 -14.27
N LEU A 102 -5.72 5.80 -12.97
CA LEU A 102 -7.05 6.04 -12.41
C LEU A 102 -7.60 7.42 -12.83
N LEU A 103 -6.75 8.45 -12.85
CA LEU A 103 -7.12 9.78 -13.31
C LEU A 103 -7.42 9.82 -14.82
N THR A 104 -6.57 9.21 -15.64
CA THR A 104 -6.77 9.11 -17.10
C THR A 104 -8.08 8.41 -17.43
N LEU A 105 -8.40 7.33 -16.72
CA LEU A 105 -9.64 6.58 -16.88
C LEU A 105 -10.86 7.28 -16.25
N GLN A 106 -10.67 8.39 -15.58
CA GLN A 106 -11.73 9.07 -14.84
C GLN A 106 -12.49 8.12 -13.91
N MET A 107 -11.76 7.21 -13.23
CA MET A 107 -12.35 6.23 -12.33
C MET A 107 -13.17 6.93 -11.24
N PRO A 108 -14.47 6.60 -11.07
CA PRO A 108 -15.36 7.33 -10.18
C PRO A 108 -15.17 6.93 -8.71
N LEU A 109 -13.95 7.09 -8.20
CA LEU A 109 -13.60 6.72 -6.84
C LEU A 109 -14.28 7.59 -5.80
N LYS A 110 -14.81 6.96 -4.77
CA LYS A 110 -15.24 7.62 -3.52
C LYS A 110 -14.04 7.85 -2.60
N ARG A 111 -13.07 6.92 -2.60
CA ARG A 111 -11.85 7.06 -1.83
C ARG A 111 -10.70 6.22 -2.39
N PHE A 112 -9.51 6.79 -2.39
CA PHE A 112 -8.23 6.13 -2.58
C PHE A 112 -7.47 6.16 -1.25
N VAL A 113 -7.14 5.00 -0.70
CA VAL A 113 -6.40 4.87 0.55
C VAL A 113 -4.97 4.44 0.22
N TYR A 114 -4.00 5.30 0.51
CA TYR A 114 -2.59 4.99 0.38
C TYR A 114 -2.02 4.50 1.71
N ILE A 115 -1.51 3.28 1.72
CA ILE A 115 -0.81 2.72 2.89
C ILE A 115 0.65 3.18 2.81
N SER A 116 0.96 4.25 3.54
CA SER A 116 2.29 4.80 3.71
C SER A 116 3.00 4.13 4.89
N SER A 117 3.81 4.86 5.61
CA SER A 117 4.53 4.37 6.79
C SER A 117 4.92 5.52 7.69
N LEU A 118 4.94 5.28 9.00
CA LEU A 118 5.52 6.21 9.96
C LEU A 118 7.04 6.44 9.75
N SER A 119 7.69 5.56 8.97
CA SER A 119 9.11 5.71 8.58
C SER A 119 9.42 7.00 7.82
N ILE A 120 8.41 7.70 7.29
CA ILE A 120 8.59 9.03 6.69
C ILE A 120 9.08 10.06 7.71
N MET A 121 8.79 9.85 8.99
CA MET A 121 9.17 10.77 10.06
C MET A 121 10.63 10.62 10.50
N GLY A 122 11.26 9.48 10.19
CA GLY A 122 12.63 9.19 10.62
C GLY A 122 12.79 9.25 12.14
N ALA A 123 13.98 9.68 12.59
CA ALA A 123 14.36 9.81 14.00
C ALA A 123 14.07 11.21 14.58
N ILE A 124 12.98 11.82 14.16
CA ILE A 124 12.60 13.21 14.52
C ILE A 124 12.51 13.46 16.03
N ARG A 125 12.31 12.42 16.83
CA ARG A 125 12.15 12.49 18.29
C ARG A 125 13.37 12.02 19.11
N GLU A 126 14.54 11.88 18.49
CA GLU A 126 15.74 11.45 19.23
C GLU A 126 16.07 12.33 20.42
N GLN A 127 15.87 13.64 20.30
CA GLN A 127 16.16 14.61 21.38
C GLN A 127 14.96 14.81 22.33
N GLN A 128 13.77 14.39 21.94
CA GLN A 128 12.53 14.54 22.68
C GLN A 128 11.72 13.23 22.60
N PRO A 129 12.22 12.15 23.18
CA PRO A 129 11.69 10.79 22.94
C PRO A 129 10.26 10.58 23.46
N TYR A 130 9.76 11.47 24.31
CA TYR A 130 8.41 11.37 24.91
C TYR A 130 7.37 12.29 24.25
N GLU A 131 7.75 13.07 23.25
CA GLU A 131 6.79 13.87 22.53
C GLU A 131 6.04 13.03 21.48
N GLU A 132 4.75 13.29 21.37
CA GLU A 132 3.91 12.67 20.35
C GLU A 132 4.31 13.12 18.95
N ILE A 133 4.28 12.20 17.99
CA ILE A 133 4.40 12.50 16.57
C ILE A 133 3.01 12.87 16.06
N ARG A 134 2.89 14.01 15.38
CA ARG A 134 1.64 14.52 14.81
C ARG A 134 1.70 14.51 13.29
N GLU A 135 0.55 14.47 12.67
CA GLU A 135 0.44 14.51 11.21
C GLU A 135 0.98 15.82 10.60
N THR A 136 1.03 16.88 11.40
CA THR A 136 1.53 18.21 11.01
C THR A 136 3.04 18.36 11.18
N ASP A 137 3.72 17.40 11.79
CA ASP A 137 5.17 17.44 11.96
C ASP A 137 5.87 17.30 10.61
N GLU A 138 7.00 17.98 10.47
CA GLU A 138 7.81 17.92 9.26
C GLU A 138 8.39 16.51 9.10
N ALA A 139 8.15 15.90 7.95
CA ALA A 139 8.70 14.59 7.62
C ALA A 139 10.21 14.69 7.37
N LYS A 140 10.99 13.79 8.01
CA LYS A 140 12.46 13.72 7.91
C LYS A 140 12.93 12.26 7.79
N PRO A 141 12.61 11.57 6.68
CA PRO A 141 12.98 10.18 6.52
C PRO A 141 14.51 10.02 6.45
N ASN A 142 15.02 9.01 7.15
CA ASN A 142 16.43 8.65 7.19
C ASN A 142 16.77 7.35 6.46
N THR A 143 15.77 6.72 5.81
CA THR A 143 15.95 5.50 5.01
C THR A 143 15.45 5.69 3.60
N ALA A 144 15.97 4.91 2.63
CA ALA A 144 15.46 4.91 1.26
C ALA A 144 13.98 4.48 1.21
N TYR A 145 13.59 3.52 2.03
CA TYR A 145 12.18 3.13 2.19
C TYR A 145 11.30 4.32 2.61
N GLY A 146 11.66 5.00 3.71
CA GLY A 146 10.91 6.17 4.19
C GLY A 146 10.84 7.29 3.16
N LYS A 147 11.96 7.59 2.49
CA LYS A 147 12.01 8.59 1.41
C LYS A 147 11.10 8.23 0.24
N SER A 148 11.09 6.97 -0.19
CA SER A 148 10.23 6.53 -1.29
C SER A 148 8.75 6.61 -0.96
N LYS A 149 8.38 6.37 0.30
CA LYS A 149 7.01 6.54 0.79
C LYS A 149 6.61 8.01 0.86
N LEU A 150 7.50 8.87 1.35
CA LEU A 150 7.25 10.31 1.40
C LEU A 150 7.05 10.91 0.00
N GLU A 151 7.88 10.56 -0.97
CA GLU A 151 7.72 11.05 -2.35
C GLU A 151 6.36 10.67 -2.94
N ALA A 152 5.83 9.49 -2.63
CA ALA A 152 4.50 9.09 -3.05
C ALA A 152 3.40 9.92 -2.35
N GLU A 153 3.56 10.25 -1.06
CA GLU A 153 2.65 11.15 -0.35
C GLU A 153 2.66 12.56 -0.94
N GLU A 154 3.86 13.10 -1.21
CA GLU A 154 4.04 14.42 -1.83
C GLU A 154 3.39 14.47 -3.20
N PHE A 155 3.56 13.44 -4.01
CA PHE A 155 2.86 13.32 -5.29
C PHE A 155 1.34 13.43 -5.13
N LEU A 156 0.74 12.70 -4.20
CA LEU A 156 -0.70 12.79 -3.94
C LEU A 156 -1.13 14.19 -3.52
N SER A 157 -0.35 14.85 -2.67
CA SER A 157 -0.66 16.19 -2.17
C SER A 157 -0.52 17.30 -3.21
N THR A 158 0.24 17.06 -4.28
CA THR A 158 0.50 18.04 -5.34
C THR A 158 -0.36 17.83 -6.59
N LEU A 159 -1.30 16.89 -6.56
CA LEU A 159 -2.21 16.68 -7.68
C LEU A 159 -3.06 17.93 -7.96
N SER A 160 -3.05 18.37 -9.22
CA SER A 160 -3.85 19.52 -9.65
C SER A 160 -5.33 19.20 -9.85
N SER A 161 -5.64 17.95 -10.12
CA SER A 161 -7.01 17.45 -10.26
C SER A 161 -7.56 16.97 -8.93
N PRO A 162 -8.86 17.14 -8.66
CA PRO A 162 -9.49 16.55 -7.48
C PRO A 162 -9.31 15.02 -7.48
N PHE A 163 -8.70 14.50 -6.44
CA PHE A 163 -8.50 13.07 -6.25
C PHE A 163 -8.78 12.74 -4.77
N PRO A 164 -9.75 11.85 -4.49
CA PRO A 164 -10.23 11.65 -3.13
C PRO A 164 -9.33 10.70 -2.33
N TYR A 165 -8.12 11.12 -1.97
CA TYR A 165 -7.16 10.29 -1.26
C TYR A 165 -7.19 10.46 0.26
N ILE A 166 -6.75 9.42 0.95
CA ILE A 166 -6.36 9.40 2.36
C ILE A 166 -5.01 8.68 2.46
N ILE A 167 -4.15 9.19 3.32
CA ILE A 167 -2.85 8.60 3.63
C ILE A 167 -2.91 8.01 5.04
N LEU A 168 -2.54 6.74 5.17
CA LEU A 168 -2.36 6.08 6.45
C LEU A 168 -0.87 5.80 6.67
N ARG A 169 -0.36 6.14 7.85
CA ARG A 169 1.05 6.00 8.25
C ARG A 169 1.17 5.00 9.39
N PRO A 170 1.01 3.69 9.14
CA PRO A 170 1.16 2.72 10.20
C PRO A 170 2.59 2.68 10.71
N THR A 171 2.74 2.42 12.00
CA THR A 171 3.99 2.07 12.65
C THR A 171 4.31 0.59 12.43
N GLY A 172 5.20 0.00 13.23
CA GLY A 172 5.46 -1.43 13.18
C GLY A 172 4.19 -2.25 13.44
N VAL A 173 3.74 -2.97 12.43
CA VAL A 173 2.57 -3.85 12.52
C VAL A 173 3.06 -5.28 12.68
N TYR A 174 2.52 -6.00 13.65
CA TYR A 174 2.86 -7.39 13.91
C TYR A 174 1.59 -8.23 14.09
N GLY A 175 1.73 -9.54 13.92
CA GLY A 175 0.62 -10.47 14.05
C GLY A 175 0.77 -11.67 13.12
N PRO A 176 -0.28 -12.51 12.98
CA PRO A 176 -0.27 -13.63 12.03
C PRO A 176 0.10 -13.18 10.63
N ARG A 177 0.86 -14.01 9.88
CA ARG A 177 1.38 -13.75 8.51
C ARG A 177 2.56 -12.78 8.43
N GLU A 178 2.88 -12.08 9.52
CA GLU A 178 4.05 -11.20 9.61
C GLU A 178 5.30 -12.05 9.87
N ARG A 179 6.44 -11.71 9.23
CA ARG A 179 7.65 -12.54 9.28
C ARG A 179 8.79 -11.94 10.08
N ASP A 180 8.93 -10.62 10.07
CA ASP A 180 10.12 -9.97 10.62
C ASP A 180 10.12 -9.97 12.15
N TYR A 181 9.03 -9.55 12.77
CA TYR A 181 8.85 -9.65 14.21
C TYR A 181 8.78 -11.11 14.69
N PHE A 182 8.17 -11.98 13.87
CA PHE A 182 8.13 -13.41 14.17
C PHE A 182 9.53 -14.02 14.28
N MET A 183 10.43 -13.69 13.34
CA MET A 183 11.82 -14.15 13.37
C MET A 183 12.57 -13.62 14.60
N GLN A 184 12.38 -12.35 14.96
CA GLN A 184 12.95 -11.76 16.17
C GLN A 184 12.47 -12.48 17.44
N ILE A 185 11.16 -12.72 17.55
CA ILE A 185 10.57 -13.45 18.67
C ILE A 185 11.12 -14.87 18.75
N GLN A 186 11.27 -15.55 17.61
CA GLN A 186 11.88 -16.89 17.59
C GLN A 186 13.34 -16.87 18.06
N SER A 187 14.13 -15.88 17.63
CA SER A 187 15.51 -15.71 18.07
C SER A 187 15.60 -15.56 19.58
N ILE A 188 14.76 -14.68 20.14
CA ILE A 188 14.70 -14.47 21.61
C ILE A 188 14.33 -15.78 22.32
N LYS A 189 13.33 -16.52 21.81
CA LYS A 189 12.90 -17.79 22.38
C LYS A 189 14.02 -18.85 22.36
N ASN A 190 14.84 -18.84 21.32
CA ASN A 190 15.94 -19.79 21.13
C ASN A 190 17.25 -19.32 21.77
N HIS A 191 17.25 -18.19 22.50
CA HIS A 191 18.43 -17.59 23.14
C HIS A 191 19.59 -17.27 22.17
N ILE A 192 19.27 -16.82 20.95
CA ILE A 192 20.24 -16.39 19.92
C ILE A 192 20.27 -14.87 19.87
#